data_9459ba1e52f3793b616f283bdb6cf274
#
_entry.id   9459ba1e52f3793b616f283bdb6cf274
#
_cell.length_a   1.000
_cell.length_b   1.000
_cell.length_c   1.000
_cell.angle_alpha   90.00
_cell.angle_beta   90.00
_cell.angle_gamma   90.00
#
_symmetry.space_group_name_H-M   'P 1'
#
loop_
_entity.id
_entity.type
_entity.pdbx_description
1 polymer ?
#
loop_
_entity_poly.entity_id
_entity_poly.type
_entity_poly.pdbx_seq_one_letter_code
_entity_poly.pdbx_strand_id
1 'polypeptide(L)'
;MYQLIVNGNIQISETNKKLIDFLREDLDLTSVKNGCKEGACGTCMVLIDGRTCKACVQELKNLSGKNILTVEGLSQREKDVYSYAFSVSGAVQCGFCIPGMVISAKALIDKVPEPSLKEVKEAIKNNICRCTGYKKIEEAILLASKMFRENTHVPSEHYTGAVGENIPRTDAVSKVLGTAQYAADI
;
A
#
# COMPACT_ATOMS: atom_id res chain seq x y z
N MET A 1 22.47 -17.38 -5.95
CA MET A 1 21.92 -16.24 -6.76
C MET A 1 20.42 -16.42 -6.87
N TYR A 2 19.62 -15.43 -6.48
CA TYR A 2 18.15 -15.44 -6.48
C TYR A 2 17.68 -14.31 -7.38
N GLN A 3 16.93 -14.64 -8.41
CA GLN A 3 16.39 -13.67 -9.37
C GLN A 3 14.89 -13.47 -9.12
N LEU A 4 14.45 -12.23 -8.97
CA LEU A 4 13.05 -11.83 -8.80
C LEU A 4 12.70 -10.76 -9.83
N ILE A 5 11.41 -10.57 -10.07
CA ILE A 5 10.91 -9.43 -10.84
C ILE A 5 10.23 -8.50 -9.82
N VAL A 6 10.82 -7.34 -9.56
CA VAL A 6 10.28 -6.36 -8.61
C VAL A 6 9.82 -5.13 -9.36
N ASN A 7 8.54 -4.81 -9.26
CA ASN A 7 7.92 -3.67 -9.94
C ASN A 7 8.23 -3.65 -11.46
N GLY A 8 8.20 -4.84 -12.08
CA GLY A 8 8.48 -5.01 -13.51
C GLY A 8 9.96 -5.10 -13.90
N ASN A 9 10.89 -4.91 -12.96
CA ASN A 9 12.32 -4.96 -13.22
C ASN A 9 12.96 -6.24 -12.66
N ILE A 10 13.89 -6.84 -13.40
CA ILE A 10 14.65 -7.99 -12.92
C ILE A 10 15.63 -7.50 -11.85
N GLN A 11 15.59 -8.15 -10.70
CA GLN A 11 16.47 -7.90 -9.57
C GLN A 11 17.16 -9.20 -9.13
N ILE A 12 18.42 -9.10 -8.73
CA ILE A 12 19.24 -10.26 -8.36
C ILE A 12 19.84 -10.03 -6.99
N SER A 13 19.76 -11.07 -6.14
CA SER A 13 20.50 -11.13 -4.87
C SER A 13 21.42 -12.34 -4.86
N GLU A 14 22.64 -12.16 -4.40
CA GLU A 14 23.60 -13.25 -4.24
C GLU A 14 23.36 -14.04 -2.95
N THR A 15 22.77 -13.39 -1.95
CA THR A 15 22.56 -13.95 -0.61
C THR A 15 21.08 -14.23 -0.36
N ASN A 16 20.79 -15.28 0.42
CA ASN A 16 19.45 -15.47 0.94
C ASN A 16 19.21 -14.57 2.14
N LYS A 17 18.18 -13.73 2.04
CA LYS A 17 17.72 -12.84 3.13
C LYS A 17 16.19 -12.76 3.13
N LYS A 18 15.62 -12.08 4.11
CA LYS A 18 14.17 -11.79 4.10
C LYS A 18 13.83 -10.84 2.95
N LEU A 19 12.67 -11.04 2.34
CA LEU A 19 12.20 -10.17 1.26
C LEU A 19 12.10 -8.71 1.70
N ILE A 20 11.67 -8.46 2.94
CA ILE A 20 11.57 -7.09 3.47
C ILE A 20 12.93 -6.39 3.49
N ASP A 21 13.99 -7.08 3.92
CA ASP A 21 15.33 -6.50 3.99
C ASP A 21 15.87 -6.23 2.58
N PHE A 22 15.65 -7.15 1.64
CA PHE A 22 16.02 -6.95 0.23
C PHE A 22 15.31 -5.75 -0.40
N LEU A 23 13.97 -5.63 -0.20
CA LEU A 23 13.21 -4.52 -0.78
C LEU A 23 13.65 -3.16 -0.19
N ARG A 24 13.89 -3.10 1.12
CA ARG A 24 14.19 -1.85 1.81
C ARG A 24 15.67 -1.44 1.73
N GLU A 25 16.58 -2.40 1.94
CA GLU A 25 18.01 -2.13 2.10
C GLU A 25 18.77 -2.19 0.78
N ASP A 26 18.40 -3.11 -0.13
CA ASP A 26 19.09 -3.27 -1.40
C ASP A 26 18.42 -2.46 -2.53
N LEU A 27 17.09 -2.26 -2.46
CA LEU A 27 16.32 -1.60 -3.53
C LEU A 27 15.71 -0.25 -3.12
N ASP A 28 15.89 0.19 -1.88
CA ASP A 28 15.34 1.45 -1.31
C ASP A 28 13.81 1.60 -1.48
N LEU A 29 13.07 0.47 -1.46
CA LEU A 29 11.62 0.46 -1.56
C LEU A 29 11.00 0.58 -0.17
N THR A 30 10.99 1.78 0.38
CA THR A 30 10.61 2.07 1.77
C THR A 30 9.11 2.14 2.02
N SER A 31 8.26 2.04 0.99
CA SER A 31 6.81 1.85 1.19
C SER A 31 6.50 0.55 1.93
N VAL A 32 7.38 -0.45 1.81
CA VAL A 32 7.30 -1.71 2.54
C VAL A 32 7.78 -1.48 3.97
N LYS A 33 6.86 -1.10 4.87
CA LYS A 33 7.20 -0.67 6.24
C LYS A 33 7.53 -1.85 7.16
N ASN A 34 8.57 -1.67 7.97
CA ASN A 34 9.04 -2.67 8.93
C ASN A 34 8.41 -2.40 10.32
N GLY A 35 7.25 -3.01 10.60
CA GLY A 35 6.54 -2.79 11.87
C GLY A 35 6.83 -3.83 12.95
N CYS A 36 6.74 -5.12 12.64
CA CYS A 36 6.87 -6.19 13.66
C CYS A 36 7.95 -7.23 13.38
N LYS A 37 8.37 -7.42 12.13
CA LYS A 37 9.28 -8.50 11.65
C LYS A 37 8.80 -9.94 11.93
N GLU A 38 7.59 -10.13 12.43
CA GLU A 38 7.05 -11.42 12.94
C GLU A 38 5.88 -11.94 12.10
N GLY A 39 5.50 -11.25 11.03
CA GLY A 39 4.34 -11.63 10.23
C GLY A 39 2.98 -11.25 10.84
N ALA A 40 2.92 -10.46 11.91
CA ALA A 40 1.66 -10.10 12.56
C ALA A 40 0.98 -8.88 11.93
N CYS A 41 1.68 -7.72 11.84
CA CYS A 41 1.05 -6.41 11.65
C CYS A 41 0.60 -6.08 10.21
N GLY A 42 1.16 -6.71 9.18
CA GLY A 42 0.80 -6.47 7.78
C GLY A 42 1.27 -5.14 7.18
N THR A 43 2.11 -4.34 7.86
CA THR A 43 2.64 -3.08 7.30
C THR A 43 3.61 -3.32 6.14
N CYS A 44 4.21 -4.51 6.08
CA CYS A 44 5.10 -4.98 5.02
C CYS A 44 4.37 -5.78 3.91
N MET A 45 3.08 -5.53 3.70
CA MET A 45 2.31 -6.22 2.67
C MET A 45 2.83 -5.88 1.28
N VAL A 46 3.02 -6.91 0.45
CA VAL A 46 3.37 -6.84 -0.98
C VAL A 46 2.48 -7.81 -1.76
N LEU A 47 2.42 -7.68 -3.08
CA LEU A 47 1.87 -8.76 -3.91
C LEU A 47 3.01 -9.64 -4.41
N ILE A 48 2.82 -10.96 -4.28
CA ILE A 48 3.66 -11.97 -4.91
C ILE A 48 2.77 -12.74 -5.88
N ASP A 49 3.05 -12.63 -7.17
CA ASP A 49 2.22 -13.20 -8.24
C ASP A 49 0.72 -12.85 -8.06
N GLY A 50 0.42 -11.58 -7.72
CA GLY A 50 -0.93 -11.06 -7.51
C GLY A 50 -1.61 -11.46 -6.19
N ARG A 51 -0.90 -12.12 -5.28
CA ARG A 51 -1.42 -12.51 -3.95
C ARG A 51 -0.77 -11.70 -2.84
N THR A 52 -1.55 -11.26 -1.87
CA THR A 52 -1.04 -10.54 -0.69
C THR A 52 -0.15 -11.43 0.15
N CYS A 53 1.06 -10.96 0.43
CA CYS A 53 2.04 -11.65 1.28
C CYS A 53 2.75 -10.63 2.18
N LYS A 54 3.12 -11.05 3.38
CA LYS A 54 3.92 -10.24 4.31
C LYS A 54 5.41 -10.46 4.01
N ALA A 55 6.11 -9.43 3.56
CA ALA A 55 7.51 -9.54 3.12
C ALA A 55 8.47 -9.99 4.23
N CYS A 56 8.17 -9.66 5.49
CA CYS A 56 9.04 -10.00 6.63
C CYS A 56 9.14 -11.51 6.93
N VAL A 57 8.22 -12.33 6.43
CA VAL A 57 8.25 -13.79 6.62
C VAL A 57 8.65 -14.57 5.36
N GLN A 58 8.86 -13.86 4.24
CA GLN A 58 9.31 -14.47 3.00
C GLN A 58 10.84 -14.48 2.91
N GLU A 59 11.41 -15.53 2.33
CA GLU A 59 12.84 -15.65 2.05
C GLU A 59 13.09 -15.73 0.54
N LEU A 60 14.14 -15.06 0.05
CA LEU A 60 14.44 -14.96 -1.37
C LEU A 60 14.61 -16.31 -2.05
N LYS A 61 15.15 -17.31 -1.34
CA LYS A 61 15.32 -18.67 -1.88
C LYS A 61 14.02 -19.32 -2.37
N ASN A 62 12.88 -18.89 -1.81
CA ASN A 62 11.55 -19.42 -2.14
C ASN A 62 10.83 -18.56 -3.23
N LEU A 63 11.46 -17.49 -3.70
CA LEU A 63 10.84 -16.48 -4.54
C LEU A 63 11.50 -16.33 -5.92
N SER A 64 12.41 -17.23 -6.28
CA SER A 64 13.07 -17.17 -7.59
C SER A 64 12.05 -17.21 -8.73
N GLY A 65 12.16 -16.26 -9.67
CA GLY A 65 11.24 -16.08 -10.79
C GLY A 65 9.88 -15.48 -10.45
N LYS A 66 9.62 -15.12 -9.19
CA LYS A 66 8.35 -14.50 -8.75
C LYS A 66 8.26 -13.01 -9.07
N ASN A 67 7.02 -12.57 -9.37
CA ASN A 67 6.70 -11.15 -9.51
C ASN A 67 6.32 -10.55 -8.17
N ILE A 68 7.04 -9.51 -7.77
CA ILE A 68 6.80 -8.76 -6.54
C ILE A 68 6.30 -7.37 -6.92
N LEU A 69 5.18 -6.94 -6.36
CA LEU A 69 4.66 -5.59 -6.52
C LEU A 69 4.58 -4.88 -5.16
N THR A 70 5.16 -3.70 -5.09
CA THR A 70 5.05 -2.75 -3.97
C THR A 70 4.27 -1.52 -4.41
N VAL A 71 4.02 -0.56 -3.52
CA VAL A 71 3.32 0.70 -3.87
C VAL A 71 4.07 1.50 -4.93
N GLU A 72 5.40 1.47 -4.91
CA GLU A 72 6.23 2.15 -5.92
C GLU A 72 5.96 1.64 -7.34
N GLY A 73 5.60 0.36 -7.48
CA GLY A 73 5.29 -0.28 -8.77
C GLY A 73 3.87 -0.07 -9.28
N LEU A 74 3.00 0.60 -8.53
CA LEU A 74 1.67 0.95 -9.01
C LEU A 74 1.74 1.90 -10.21
N SER A 75 0.80 1.76 -11.14
CA SER A 75 0.63 2.73 -12.23
C SER A 75 0.31 4.12 -11.69
N GLN A 76 0.57 5.18 -12.47
CA GLN A 76 0.26 6.54 -12.06
C GLN A 76 -1.23 6.69 -11.73
N ARG A 77 -2.10 6.10 -12.54
CA ARG A 77 -3.56 6.08 -12.28
C ARG A 77 -3.92 5.49 -10.92
N GLU A 78 -3.29 4.37 -10.55
CA GLU A 78 -3.53 3.73 -9.25
C GLU A 78 -3.03 4.61 -8.10
N LYS A 79 -1.83 5.18 -8.24
CA LYS A 79 -1.27 6.12 -7.27
C LYS A 79 -2.19 7.31 -7.03
N ASP A 80 -2.72 7.90 -8.09
CA ASP A 80 -3.60 9.06 -8.02
C ASP A 80 -4.93 8.71 -7.34
N VAL A 81 -5.57 7.61 -7.74
CA VAL A 81 -6.85 7.17 -7.17
C VAL A 81 -6.71 6.80 -5.69
N TYR A 82 -5.70 6.00 -5.32
CA TYR A 82 -5.51 5.65 -3.91
C TYR A 82 -5.14 6.87 -3.07
N SER A 83 -4.27 7.75 -3.57
CA SER A 83 -3.92 8.98 -2.86
C SER A 83 -5.13 9.86 -2.61
N TYR A 84 -5.95 10.08 -3.62
CA TYR A 84 -7.19 10.84 -3.51
C TYR A 84 -8.17 10.19 -2.53
N ALA A 85 -8.52 8.92 -2.76
CA ALA A 85 -9.54 8.23 -1.98
C ALA A 85 -9.18 8.18 -0.48
N PHE A 86 -7.92 7.88 -0.15
CA PHE A 86 -7.47 7.82 1.25
C PHE A 86 -7.36 9.21 1.89
N SER A 87 -7.02 10.25 1.10
CA SER A 87 -6.95 11.63 1.59
C SER A 87 -8.33 12.18 1.92
N VAL A 88 -9.27 12.17 0.97
CA VAL A 88 -10.60 12.77 1.14
C VAL A 88 -11.47 12.03 2.16
N SER A 89 -11.28 10.72 2.29
CA SER A 89 -11.96 9.92 3.32
C SER A 89 -11.41 10.16 4.73
N GLY A 90 -10.27 10.87 4.88
CA GLY A 90 -9.61 11.04 6.17
C GLY A 90 -9.03 9.72 6.72
N ALA A 91 -8.66 8.79 5.82
CA ALA A 91 -8.14 7.46 6.18
C ALA A 91 -6.69 7.49 6.67
N VAL A 92 -5.99 8.60 6.49
CA VAL A 92 -4.57 8.75 6.83
C VAL A 92 -4.39 9.48 8.14
N GLN A 93 -3.80 8.81 9.15
CA GLN A 93 -3.34 9.46 10.38
C GLN A 93 -1.81 9.40 10.46
N CYS A 94 -1.19 8.52 11.25
CA CYS A 94 0.27 8.42 11.23
C CYS A 94 0.80 7.94 9.87
N GLY A 95 0.03 7.14 9.11
CA GLY A 95 0.33 6.72 7.76
C GLY A 95 1.16 5.44 7.65
N PHE A 96 1.77 4.97 8.73
CA PHE A 96 2.71 3.84 8.72
C PHE A 96 2.13 2.55 8.15
N CYS A 97 0.85 2.25 8.39
CA CYS A 97 0.18 1.05 7.89
C CYS A 97 -0.44 1.22 6.48
N ILE A 98 -0.56 2.45 6.00
CA ILE A 98 -1.37 2.77 4.81
C ILE A 98 -0.81 2.15 3.52
N PRO A 99 0.50 2.18 3.22
CA PRO A 99 1.02 1.51 2.03
C PRO A 99 0.66 0.01 1.98
N GLY A 100 0.77 -0.70 3.10
CA GLY A 100 0.35 -2.09 3.20
C GLY A 100 -1.15 -2.29 2.99
N MET A 101 -1.99 -1.35 3.44
CA MET A 101 -3.44 -1.35 3.21
C MET A 101 -3.79 -1.10 1.74
N VAL A 102 -3.05 -0.21 1.07
CA VAL A 102 -3.20 0.04 -0.39
C VAL A 102 -2.92 -1.23 -1.19
N ILE A 103 -1.87 -1.96 -0.85
CA ILE A 103 -1.56 -3.24 -1.51
C ILE A 103 -2.67 -4.28 -1.28
N SER A 104 -3.22 -4.35 -0.06
CA SER A 104 -4.35 -5.25 0.23
C SER A 104 -5.62 -4.84 -0.53
N ALA A 105 -5.88 -3.53 -0.63
CA ALA A 105 -7.00 -2.98 -1.40
C ALA A 105 -6.85 -3.28 -2.90
N LYS A 106 -5.64 -3.11 -3.46
CA LYS A 106 -5.37 -3.45 -4.85
C LYS A 106 -5.65 -4.93 -5.14
N ALA A 107 -5.15 -5.82 -4.31
CA ALA A 107 -5.40 -7.26 -4.48
C ALA A 107 -6.88 -7.62 -4.44
N LEU A 108 -7.67 -6.91 -3.65
CA LEU A 108 -9.13 -7.07 -3.60
C LEU A 108 -9.77 -6.55 -4.88
N ILE A 109 -9.51 -5.29 -5.24
CA ILE A 109 -10.17 -4.59 -6.36
C ILE A 109 -9.83 -5.26 -7.70
N ASP A 110 -8.60 -5.75 -7.89
CA ASP A 110 -8.22 -6.50 -9.09
C ASP A 110 -9.06 -7.78 -9.29
N LYS A 111 -9.54 -8.39 -8.19
CA LYS A 111 -10.35 -9.62 -8.24
C LYS A 111 -11.84 -9.34 -8.21
N VAL A 112 -12.24 -8.35 -7.43
CA VAL A 112 -13.63 -7.97 -7.18
C VAL A 112 -13.75 -6.45 -7.41
N PRO A 113 -14.09 -6.03 -8.64
CA PRO A 113 -14.15 -4.60 -8.97
C PRO A 113 -15.21 -3.81 -8.19
N GLU A 114 -16.21 -4.48 -7.62
CA GLU A 114 -17.24 -3.89 -6.77
C GLU A 114 -17.36 -4.66 -5.45
N PRO A 115 -16.39 -4.49 -4.53
CA PRO A 115 -16.39 -5.24 -3.29
C PRO A 115 -17.45 -4.70 -2.32
N SER A 116 -18.11 -5.62 -1.62
CA SER A 116 -18.93 -5.30 -0.46
C SER A 116 -18.07 -4.87 0.73
N LEU A 117 -18.66 -4.18 1.68
CA LEU A 117 -17.99 -3.80 2.93
C LEU A 117 -17.41 -5.03 3.67
N LYS A 118 -18.08 -6.18 3.60
CA LYS A 118 -17.59 -7.43 4.19
C LYS A 118 -16.30 -7.90 3.52
N GLU A 119 -16.22 -7.85 2.20
CA GLU A 119 -15.02 -8.24 1.45
C GLU A 119 -13.86 -7.27 1.70
N VAL A 120 -14.15 -5.96 1.83
CA VAL A 120 -13.13 -4.97 2.22
C VAL A 120 -12.56 -5.30 3.60
N LYS A 121 -13.41 -5.54 4.61
CA LYS A 121 -12.96 -5.93 5.95
C LYS A 121 -12.12 -7.20 5.94
N GLU A 122 -12.53 -8.20 5.18
CA GLU A 122 -11.80 -9.45 5.03
C GLU A 122 -10.42 -9.23 4.37
N ALA A 123 -10.34 -8.38 3.34
CA ALA A 123 -9.08 -8.09 2.65
C ALA A 123 -8.04 -7.41 3.54
N ILE A 124 -8.47 -6.52 4.43
CA ILE A 124 -7.56 -5.77 5.32
C ILE A 124 -7.41 -6.37 6.72
N LYS A 125 -8.04 -7.51 7.03
CA LYS A 125 -8.00 -8.12 8.38
C LYS A 125 -6.59 -8.44 8.88
N ASN A 126 -5.66 -8.62 7.95
CA ASN A 126 -4.25 -8.89 8.24
C ASN A 126 -3.36 -7.64 8.32
N ASN A 127 -3.97 -6.45 8.25
CA ASN A 127 -3.29 -5.16 8.36
C ASN A 127 -3.72 -4.47 9.66
N ILE A 128 -2.78 -4.25 10.57
CA ILE A 128 -3.08 -3.61 11.86
C ILE A 128 -2.94 -2.09 11.71
N CYS A 129 -3.99 -1.36 12.08
CA CYS A 129 -3.96 0.08 12.28
C CYS A 129 -4.34 0.43 13.71
N ARG A 130 -3.51 1.22 14.40
CA ARG A 130 -3.75 1.66 15.78
C ARG A 130 -4.48 3.01 15.86
N CYS A 131 -4.55 3.75 14.75
CA CYS A 131 -4.96 5.15 14.74
C CYS A 131 -6.41 5.38 14.32
N THR A 132 -6.88 4.72 13.24
CA THR A 132 -8.09 5.13 12.48
C THR A 132 -9.38 4.46 12.93
N GLY A 133 -9.31 3.31 13.62
CA GLY A 133 -10.49 2.48 13.87
C GLY A 133 -11.10 1.84 12.60
N TYR A 134 -10.35 1.83 11.49
CA TYR A 134 -10.64 1.19 10.19
C TYR A 134 -11.74 1.82 9.35
N LYS A 135 -12.82 2.35 9.92
CA LYS A 135 -13.99 2.85 9.18
C LYS A 135 -13.61 3.76 7.99
N LYS A 136 -12.70 4.71 8.20
CA LYS A 136 -12.25 5.64 7.16
C LYS A 136 -11.41 4.94 6.08
N ILE A 137 -10.66 3.92 6.44
CA ILE A 137 -9.91 3.08 5.49
C ILE A 137 -10.89 2.26 4.62
N GLU A 138 -11.91 1.68 5.24
CA GLU A 138 -12.96 0.94 4.53
C GLU A 138 -13.69 1.84 3.51
N GLU A 139 -14.07 3.05 3.93
CA GLU A 139 -14.69 4.06 3.06
C GLU A 139 -13.76 4.45 1.89
N ALA A 140 -12.46 4.62 2.15
CA ALA A 140 -11.46 4.93 1.14
C ALA A 140 -11.31 3.82 0.09
N ILE A 141 -11.30 2.57 0.52
CA ILE A 141 -11.19 1.41 -0.40
C ILE A 141 -12.43 1.30 -1.28
N LEU A 142 -13.63 1.49 -0.72
CA LEU A 142 -14.87 1.50 -1.49
C LEU A 142 -14.91 2.65 -2.50
N LEU A 143 -14.44 3.84 -2.11
CA LEU A 143 -14.32 4.99 -3.01
C LEU A 143 -13.33 4.71 -4.15
N ALA A 144 -12.14 4.17 -3.84
CA ALA A 144 -11.16 3.79 -4.86
C ALA A 144 -11.73 2.76 -5.85
N SER A 145 -12.41 1.72 -5.35
CA SER A 145 -13.08 0.72 -6.19
C SER A 145 -14.09 1.36 -7.14
N LYS A 146 -14.94 2.25 -6.64
CA LYS A 146 -15.90 2.99 -7.45
C LYS A 146 -15.21 3.81 -8.55
N MET A 147 -14.15 4.55 -8.20
CA MET A 147 -13.39 5.37 -9.16
C MET A 147 -12.74 4.55 -10.26
N PHE A 148 -12.19 3.36 -9.94
CA PHE A 148 -11.62 2.46 -10.94
C PHE A 148 -12.71 1.90 -11.87
N ARG A 149 -13.82 1.42 -11.32
CA ARG A 149 -14.94 0.85 -12.09
C ARG A 149 -15.57 1.87 -13.03
N GLU A 150 -15.80 3.10 -12.56
CA GLU A 150 -16.44 4.17 -13.33
C GLU A 150 -15.45 4.95 -14.19
N ASN A 151 -14.17 4.59 -14.16
CA ASN A 151 -13.07 5.31 -14.80
C ASN A 151 -13.10 6.83 -14.54
N THR A 152 -13.50 7.21 -13.32
CA THR A 152 -13.64 8.61 -12.91
C THR A 152 -12.24 9.26 -12.81
N HIS A 153 -12.07 10.45 -13.37
CA HIS A 153 -10.86 11.22 -13.14
C HIS A 153 -10.76 11.66 -11.69
N VAL A 154 -9.54 11.71 -11.16
CA VAL A 154 -9.29 12.31 -9.85
C VAL A 154 -9.60 13.80 -9.96
N PRO A 155 -10.53 14.34 -9.13
CA PRO A 155 -10.85 15.77 -9.17
C PRO A 155 -9.63 16.62 -8.85
N SER A 156 -9.48 17.73 -9.59
CA SER A 156 -8.55 18.78 -9.19
C SER A 156 -9.19 19.57 -8.05
N GLU A 157 -8.70 19.37 -6.84
CA GLU A 157 -9.22 20.04 -5.66
C GLU A 157 -8.56 21.41 -5.53
N HIS A 158 -9.38 22.46 -5.53
CA HIS A 158 -8.94 23.82 -5.24
C HIS A 158 -9.47 24.23 -3.86
N TYR A 159 -8.56 24.39 -2.93
CA TYR A 159 -8.86 24.88 -1.58
C TYR A 159 -8.50 26.35 -1.48
N THR A 160 -9.40 27.14 -0.90
CA THR A 160 -9.18 28.59 -0.70
C THR A 160 -8.48 28.89 0.62
N GLY A 161 -8.47 27.92 1.55
CA GLY A 161 -8.01 28.10 2.92
C GLY A 161 -9.01 28.82 3.82
N ALA A 162 -10.27 28.93 3.39
CA ALA A 162 -11.31 29.56 4.18
C ALA A 162 -11.64 28.75 5.45
N VAL A 163 -12.05 29.45 6.51
CA VAL A 163 -12.51 28.81 7.75
C VAL A 163 -13.76 27.97 7.46
N GLY A 164 -13.75 26.71 7.90
CA GLY A 164 -14.83 25.75 7.67
C GLY A 164 -14.66 24.89 6.40
N GLU A 165 -13.64 25.13 5.59
CA GLU A 165 -13.31 24.31 4.44
C GLU A 165 -12.68 22.98 4.91
N ASN A 166 -13.14 21.86 4.32
CA ASN A 166 -12.62 20.53 4.67
C ASN A 166 -11.38 20.21 3.81
N ILE A 167 -10.24 20.74 4.23
CA ILE A 167 -8.97 20.58 3.53
C ILE A 167 -8.37 19.19 3.88
N PRO A 168 -7.99 18.36 2.89
CA PRO A 168 -7.27 17.15 3.15
C PRO A 168 -5.92 17.43 3.83
N ARG A 169 -5.46 16.45 4.55
CA ARG A 169 -4.16 16.46 5.21
C ARG A 169 -3.03 16.64 4.18
N THR A 170 -2.16 17.63 4.38
CA THR A 170 -1.10 18.01 3.41
C THR A 170 -0.08 16.90 3.15
N ASP A 171 0.18 16.03 4.13
CA ASP A 171 1.13 14.91 4.03
C ASP A 171 0.44 13.57 3.69
N ALA A 172 -0.84 13.58 3.31
CA ALA A 172 -1.58 12.36 3.04
C ALA A 172 -1.00 11.59 1.85
N VAL A 173 -0.69 12.26 0.76
CA VAL A 173 -0.16 11.64 -0.47
C VAL A 173 1.15 10.90 -0.19
N SER A 174 2.11 11.55 0.47
CA SER A 174 3.40 10.92 0.80
C SER A 174 3.24 9.72 1.71
N LYS A 175 2.26 9.73 2.61
CA LYS A 175 1.93 8.61 3.49
C LYS A 175 1.25 7.47 2.76
N VAL A 176 0.36 7.75 1.83
CA VAL A 176 -0.33 6.73 1.00
C VAL A 176 0.66 6.02 0.08
N LEU A 177 1.53 6.79 -0.56
CA LEU A 177 2.55 6.26 -1.48
C LEU A 177 3.79 5.69 -0.76
N GLY A 178 3.87 5.82 0.57
CA GLY A 178 4.98 5.28 1.36
C GLY A 178 6.27 6.08 1.28
N THR A 179 6.25 7.27 0.67
CA THR A 179 7.42 8.16 0.56
C THR A 179 7.65 9.03 1.80
N ALA A 180 6.69 9.06 2.74
CA ALA A 180 6.89 9.68 4.04
C ALA A 180 7.96 8.92 4.83
N GLN A 181 8.93 9.64 5.38
CA GLN A 181 10.01 9.07 6.17
C GLN A 181 9.63 8.94 7.64
N TYR A 182 10.02 7.84 8.24
CA TYR A 182 9.88 7.53 9.66
C TYR A 182 11.26 7.18 10.22
N ALA A 183 11.43 7.24 11.55
CA ALA A 183 12.71 6.89 12.18
C ALA A 183 13.24 5.48 11.79
N ALA A 184 12.35 4.56 11.43
CA ALA A 184 12.71 3.23 10.96
C ALA A 184 13.14 3.17 9.47
N ASP A 185 13.07 4.29 8.77
CA ASP A 185 13.45 4.40 7.35
C ASP A 185 14.81 5.11 7.18
N ILE A 186 15.44 5.56 8.29
CA ILE A 186 16.73 6.30 8.34
C ILE A 186 17.87 5.37 8.75
#